data_3d9f5fc24230f505160572e2ffa5f59b
#
_entry.id   3d9f5fc24230f505160572e2ffa5f59b
#
_cell.length_a   1.000
_cell.length_b   1.000
_cell.length_c   1.000
_cell.angle_alpha   90.00
_cell.angle_beta   90.00
_cell.angle_gamma   90.00
#
_symmetry.space_group_name_H-M   'P 1'
#
loop_
_entity.id
_entity.type
_entity.pdbx_description
1 polymer ?
#
loop_
_entity_poly.entity_id
_entity_poly.type
_entity_poly.pdbx_seq_one_letter_code
_entity_poly.pdbx_strand_id
1 'polypeptide(L)'
;MALWLLGYPDAALADANRAVSDGREFGQASTLMAALAVPSITRILCGDYADATAALDEAIALADEKGSLFWKGHVATKGCALALMGKSSDAVRLITSGMTAWHSTGTTLWKPTYLAYLAKAHAELGQFDEALRCVEGAVTAVQTSKEKWHEADVYRIAGQVALMMPSPDAAKAEAHFLRALAVARQQQAKSWELRASMSLARLWRDQGKAREARELLAPVYGWFTEGFDTRDLKEAKALLGELAP
;
A
#
# COMPACT_ATOMS: atom_id res chain seq x y z
N MET A 1 4.92 -9.99 -5.84
CA MET A 1 4.85 -9.24 -4.56
C MET A 1 6.11 -9.40 -3.71
N ALA A 2 6.61 -10.60 -3.42
CA ALA A 2 7.84 -10.79 -2.61
C ALA A 2 9.06 -10.03 -3.18
N LEU A 3 9.29 -10.09 -4.47
CA LEU A 3 10.36 -9.35 -5.14
C LEU A 3 10.25 -7.84 -4.92
N TRP A 4 9.02 -7.28 -5.00
CA TRP A 4 8.82 -5.87 -4.70
C TRP A 4 9.20 -5.52 -3.25
N LEU A 5 8.79 -6.35 -2.27
CA LEU A 5 9.18 -6.14 -0.87
C LEU A 5 10.70 -6.12 -0.70
N LEU A 6 11.39 -7.02 -1.39
CA LEU A 6 12.85 -7.12 -1.36
C LEU A 6 13.56 -5.99 -2.12
N GLY A 7 12.85 -5.12 -2.84
CA GLY A 7 13.39 -3.99 -3.56
C GLY A 7 13.71 -4.26 -5.04
N TYR A 8 13.06 -5.25 -5.64
CA TYR A 8 13.16 -5.60 -7.06
C TYR A 8 11.82 -5.35 -7.79
N PRO A 9 11.44 -4.09 -8.04
CA PRO A 9 10.12 -3.77 -8.59
C PRO A 9 9.95 -4.14 -10.07
N ASP A 10 11.01 -4.07 -10.90
CA ASP A 10 10.93 -4.46 -12.31
C ASP A 10 10.75 -5.97 -12.46
N ALA A 11 11.53 -6.75 -11.70
CA ALA A 11 11.37 -8.20 -11.63
C ALA A 11 9.98 -8.59 -11.08
N ALA A 12 9.46 -7.85 -10.10
CA ALA A 12 8.12 -8.07 -9.56
C ALA A 12 7.01 -7.80 -10.60
N LEU A 13 7.14 -6.75 -11.42
CA LEU A 13 6.21 -6.45 -12.51
C LEU A 13 6.29 -7.49 -13.63
N ALA A 14 7.50 -7.94 -13.98
CA ALA A 14 7.69 -9.01 -14.96
C ALA A 14 6.99 -10.31 -14.54
N ASP A 15 7.13 -10.70 -13.26
CA ASP A 15 6.42 -11.87 -12.71
C ASP A 15 4.90 -11.67 -12.69
N ALA A 16 4.43 -10.45 -12.37
CA ALA A 16 3.01 -10.12 -12.38
C ALA A 16 2.41 -10.26 -13.79
N ASN A 17 3.12 -9.78 -14.81
CA ASN A 17 2.70 -9.87 -16.21
C ASN A 17 2.68 -11.31 -16.71
N ARG A 18 3.71 -12.09 -16.36
CA ARG A 18 3.77 -13.52 -16.70
C ARG A 18 2.60 -14.28 -16.08
N ALA A 19 2.29 -14.06 -14.81
CA ALA A 19 1.18 -14.72 -14.12
C ALA A 19 -0.17 -14.46 -14.82
N VAL A 20 -0.40 -13.25 -15.32
CA VAL A 20 -1.63 -12.93 -16.10
C VAL A 20 -1.64 -13.66 -17.44
N SER A 21 -0.51 -13.71 -18.17
CA SER A 21 -0.39 -14.44 -19.43
C SER A 21 -0.68 -15.93 -19.25
N ASP A 22 -0.01 -16.55 -18.27
CA ASP A 22 -0.17 -17.97 -17.98
C ASP A 22 -1.61 -18.30 -17.53
N GLY A 23 -2.22 -17.42 -16.72
CA GLY A 23 -3.62 -17.58 -16.29
C GLY A 23 -4.62 -17.52 -17.44
N ARG A 24 -4.37 -16.69 -18.45
CA ARG A 24 -5.17 -16.62 -19.67
C ARG A 24 -5.00 -17.86 -20.56
N GLU A 25 -3.79 -18.34 -20.71
CA GLU A 25 -3.48 -19.55 -21.49
C GLU A 25 -4.10 -20.78 -20.84
N PHE A 26 -4.09 -20.89 -19.52
CA PHE A 26 -4.64 -22.03 -18.79
C PHE A 26 -6.17 -22.15 -18.93
N GLY A 27 -6.88 -21.03 -19.12
CA GLY A 27 -8.28 -20.98 -19.53
C GLY A 27 -9.31 -21.34 -18.45
N GLN A 28 -8.92 -21.67 -17.21
CA GLN A 28 -9.85 -21.90 -16.12
C GLN A 28 -10.23 -20.60 -15.42
N ALA A 29 -11.52 -20.37 -15.22
CA ALA A 29 -12.05 -19.11 -14.66
C ALA A 29 -11.44 -18.79 -13.26
N SER A 30 -11.32 -19.77 -12.37
CA SER A 30 -10.73 -19.56 -11.03
C SER A 30 -9.25 -19.19 -11.11
N THR A 31 -8.48 -19.82 -12.00
CA THR A 31 -7.08 -19.51 -12.25
C THR A 31 -6.92 -18.12 -12.84
N LEU A 32 -7.78 -17.75 -13.78
CA LEU A 32 -7.75 -16.41 -14.39
C LEU A 32 -8.10 -15.33 -13.36
N MET A 33 -9.14 -15.53 -12.53
CA MET A 33 -9.45 -14.59 -11.43
C MET A 33 -8.27 -14.39 -10.49
N ALA A 34 -7.58 -15.47 -10.11
CA ALA A 34 -6.37 -15.39 -9.28
C ALA A 34 -5.24 -14.63 -9.98
N ALA A 35 -5.00 -14.95 -11.26
CA ALA A 35 -3.95 -14.35 -12.07
C ALA A 35 -4.20 -12.86 -12.38
N LEU A 36 -5.44 -12.41 -12.36
CA LEU A 36 -5.80 -11.00 -12.50
C LEU A 36 -5.73 -10.26 -11.16
N ALA A 37 -6.30 -10.83 -10.10
CA ALA A 37 -6.46 -10.13 -8.82
C ALA A 37 -5.16 -10.05 -8.00
N VAL A 38 -4.42 -11.15 -7.87
CA VAL A 38 -3.23 -11.18 -6.99
C VAL A 38 -2.07 -10.35 -7.55
N PRO A 39 -1.70 -10.43 -8.84
CA PRO A 39 -0.67 -9.57 -9.42
C PRO A 39 -1.03 -8.08 -9.43
N SER A 40 -2.32 -7.73 -9.42
CA SER A 40 -2.76 -6.33 -9.33
C SER A 40 -2.27 -5.64 -8.05
N ILE A 41 -2.05 -6.39 -6.96
CA ILE A 41 -1.44 -5.86 -5.73
C ILE A 41 -0.01 -5.36 -6.04
N THR A 42 0.78 -6.16 -6.77
CA THR A 42 2.15 -5.76 -7.15
C THR A 42 2.14 -4.51 -8.03
N ARG A 43 1.22 -4.42 -8.99
CA ARG A 43 1.05 -3.24 -9.84
C ARG A 43 0.68 -1.99 -9.01
N ILE A 44 -0.25 -2.12 -8.05
CA ILE A 44 -0.61 -1.03 -7.12
C ILE A 44 0.62 -0.58 -6.33
N LEU A 45 1.42 -1.51 -5.83
CA LEU A 45 2.63 -1.23 -5.09
C LEU A 45 3.70 -0.55 -5.96
N CYS A 46 3.77 -0.85 -7.24
CA CYS A 46 4.66 -0.18 -8.20
C CYS A 46 4.11 1.16 -8.72
N GLY A 47 2.86 1.51 -8.40
CA GLY A 47 2.21 2.75 -8.85
C GLY A 47 1.51 2.65 -10.21
N ASP A 48 1.43 1.46 -10.77
CA ASP A 48 0.69 1.17 -12.02
C ASP A 48 -0.79 0.92 -11.73
N TYR A 49 -1.50 2.02 -11.40
CA TYR A 49 -2.89 1.95 -10.98
C TYR A 49 -3.86 1.68 -12.13
N ALA A 50 -3.52 2.10 -13.35
CA ALA A 50 -4.40 1.94 -14.51
C ALA A 50 -4.55 0.45 -14.87
N ASP A 51 -3.44 -0.25 -15.06
CA ASP A 51 -3.45 -1.68 -15.38
C ASP A 51 -3.96 -2.51 -14.22
N ALA A 52 -3.62 -2.11 -12.97
CA ALA A 52 -4.14 -2.78 -11.79
C ALA A 52 -5.68 -2.71 -11.69
N THR A 53 -6.26 -1.53 -11.89
CA THR A 53 -7.72 -1.36 -11.80
C THR A 53 -8.43 -2.05 -12.96
N ALA A 54 -7.88 -2.03 -14.17
CA ALA A 54 -8.44 -2.75 -15.33
C ALA A 54 -8.45 -4.27 -15.10
N ALA A 55 -7.35 -4.85 -14.62
CA ALA A 55 -7.29 -6.28 -14.31
C ALA A 55 -8.23 -6.68 -13.16
N LEU A 56 -8.39 -5.81 -12.16
CA LEU A 56 -9.34 -6.04 -11.05
C LEU A 56 -10.78 -5.96 -11.54
N ASP A 57 -11.12 -5.07 -12.49
CA ASP A 57 -12.45 -5.00 -13.08
C ASP A 57 -12.79 -6.28 -13.86
N GLU A 58 -11.85 -6.80 -14.65
CA GLU A 58 -11.99 -8.09 -15.34
C GLU A 58 -12.21 -9.24 -14.34
N ALA A 59 -11.39 -9.29 -13.26
CA ALA A 59 -11.52 -10.33 -12.23
C ALA A 59 -12.85 -10.28 -11.50
N ILE A 60 -13.33 -9.07 -11.16
CA ILE A 60 -14.60 -8.85 -10.44
C ILE A 60 -15.79 -9.22 -11.35
N ALA A 61 -15.77 -8.82 -12.63
CA ALA A 61 -16.81 -9.17 -13.58
C ALA A 61 -16.91 -10.70 -13.77
N LEU A 62 -15.78 -11.39 -13.90
CA LEU A 62 -15.73 -12.84 -13.97
C LEU A 62 -16.21 -13.51 -12.67
N ALA A 63 -15.89 -12.92 -11.52
CA ALA A 63 -16.38 -13.39 -10.22
C ALA A 63 -17.91 -13.25 -10.08
N ASP A 64 -18.48 -12.16 -10.58
CA ASP A 64 -19.93 -11.96 -10.64
C ASP A 64 -20.61 -12.99 -11.56
N GLU A 65 -20.07 -13.22 -12.77
CA GLU A 65 -20.56 -14.23 -13.70
C GLU A 65 -20.56 -15.65 -13.11
N LYS A 66 -19.50 -15.99 -12.36
CA LYS A 66 -19.34 -17.33 -11.78
C LYS A 66 -19.91 -17.46 -10.36
N GLY A 67 -20.51 -16.41 -9.79
CA GLY A 67 -21.08 -16.41 -8.45
C GLY A 67 -20.04 -16.56 -7.31
N SER A 68 -18.79 -16.14 -7.54
CA SER A 68 -17.70 -16.32 -6.57
C SER A 68 -17.56 -15.13 -5.63
N LEU A 69 -18.11 -15.24 -4.42
CA LEU A 69 -18.02 -14.20 -3.40
C LEU A 69 -16.58 -13.91 -2.97
N PHE A 70 -15.71 -14.93 -2.91
CA PHE A 70 -14.31 -14.76 -2.54
C PHE A 70 -13.57 -13.82 -3.50
N TRP A 71 -13.65 -14.07 -4.80
CA TRP A 71 -12.98 -13.22 -5.80
C TRP A 71 -13.63 -11.85 -5.92
N LYS A 72 -14.95 -11.76 -5.72
CA LYS A 72 -15.66 -10.48 -5.64
C LYS A 72 -15.13 -9.57 -4.54
N GLY A 73 -14.64 -10.12 -3.42
CA GLY A 73 -14.01 -9.37 -2.34
C GLY A 73 -12.80 -8.52 -2.77
N HIS A 74 -12.15 -8.83 -3.91
CA HIS A 74 -11.05 -8.03 -4.47
C HIS A 74 -11.46 -6.62 -4.92
N VAL A 75 -12.74 -6.28 -4.88
CA VAL A 75 -13.20 -4.89 -4.99
C VAL A 75 -12.55 -4.00 -3.90
N ALA A 76 -12.20 -4.57 -2.73
CA ALA A 76 -11.43 -3.87 -1.70
C ALA A 76 -10.02 -3.51 -2.18
N THR A 77 -9.35 -4.41 -2.92
CA THR A 77 -8.03 -4.15 -3.51
C THR A 77 -8.09 -2.99 -4.52
N LYS A 78 -9.15 -2.94 -5.34
CA LYS A 78 -9.41 -1.79 -6.23
C LYS A 78 -9.60 -0.51 -5.43
N GLY A 79 -10.33 -0.58 -4.32
CA GLY A 79 -10.51 0.55 -3.41
C GLY A 79 -9.17 1.08 -2.85
N CYS A 80 -8.20 0.20 -2.55
CA CYS A 80 -6.86 0.63 -2.14
C CYS A 80 -6.13 1.43 -3.24
N ALA A 81 -6.23 1.00 -4.50
CA ALA A 81 -5.69 1.77 -5.62
C ALA A 81 -6.34 3.16 -5.71
N LEU A 82 -7.65 3.25 -5.54
CA LEU A 82 -8.39 4.53 -5.56
C LEU A 82 -7.97 5.45 -4.40
N ALA A 83 -7.73 4.90 -3.19
CA ALA A 83 -7.20 5.67 -2.06
C ALA A 83 -5.82 6.27 -2.37
N LEU A 84 -4.96 5.54 -3.08
CA LEU A 84 -3.65 6.03 -3.52
C LEU A 84 -3.73 7.04 -4.66
N MET A 85 -4.83 7.06 -5.40
CA MET A 85 -5.14 8.02 -6.46
C MET A 85 -5.87 9.28 -5.93
N GLY A 86 -6.16 9.38 -4.63
CA GLY A 86 -6.91 10.49 -4.04
C GLY A 86 -8.43 10.44 -4.30
N LYS A 87 -8.95 9.31 -4.78
CA LYS A 87 -10.39 9.08 -5.00
C LYS A 87 -11.06 8.52 -3.74
N SER A 88 -10.96 9.26 -2.64
CA SER A 88 -11.21 8.78 -1.27
C SER A 88 -12.64 8.33 -1.03
N SER A 89 -13.66 9.01 -1.58
CA SER A 89 -15.07 8.59 -1.44
C SER A 89 -15.34 7.22 -2.08
N ASP A 90 -14.83 6.99 -3.28
CA ASP A 90 -14.95 5.69 -3.95
C ASP A 90 -14.12 4.62 -3.23
N ALA A 91 -12.93 4.98 -2.73
CA ALA A 91 -12.09 4.09 -1.97
C ALA A 91 -12.81 3.56 -0.72
N VAL A 92 -13.41 4.43 0.09
CA VAL A 92 -14.19 4.04 1.29
C VAL A 92 -15.30 3.07 0.91
N ARG A 93 -16.09 3.41 -0.11
CA ARG A 93 -17.21 2.56 -0.57
C ARG A 93 -16.72 1.17 -1.01
N LEU A 94 -15.68 1.10 -1.84
CA LEU A 94 -15.20 -0.16 -2.40
C LEU A 94 -14.47 -1.02 -1.36
N ILE A 95 -13.64 -0.43 -0.51
CA ILE A 95 -12.94 -1.19 0.54
C ILE A 95 -13.96 -1.79 1.52
N THR A 96 -14.94 -1.00 1.97
CA THR A 96 -15.98 -1.47 2.90
C THR A 96 -16.79 -2.60 2.28
N SER A 97 -17.23 -2.46 1.02
CA SER A 97 -17.99 -3.50 0.31
C SER A 97 -17.18 -4.79 0.17
N GLY A 98 -15.91 -4.71 -0.23
CA GLY A 98 -15.08 -5.89 -0.40
C GLY A 98 -14.75 -6.59 0.91
N MET A 99 -14.49 -5.83 1.98
CA MET A 99 -14.29 -6.40 3.32
C MET A 99 -15.55 -7.13 3.82
N THR A 100 -16.74 -6.58 3.55
CA THR A 100 -18.02 -7.24 3.87
C THR A 100 -18.18 -8.54 3.09
N ALA A 101 -17.87 -8.54 1.79
CA ALA A 101 -17.93 -9.75 0.96
C ALA A 101 -16.98 -10.84 1.49
N TRP A 102 -15.75 -10.50 1.85
CA TRP A 102 -14.83 -11.48 2.44
C TRP A 102 -15.26 -11.96 3.82
N HIS A 103 -15.73 -11.05 4.67
CA HIS A 103 -16.24 -11.45 5.98
C HIS A 103 -17.36 -12.49 5.89
N SER A 104 -18.25 -12.38 4.89
CA SER A 104 -19.32 -13.35 4.63
C SER A 104 -18.81 -14.74 4.25
N THR A 105 -17.57 -14.87 3.79
CA THR A 105 -16.90 -16.14 3.50
C THR A 105 -16.02 -16.64 4.65
N GLY A 106 -16.00 -15.94 5.79
CA GLY A 106 -15.10 -16.23 6.92
C GLY A 106 -13.66 -15.75 6.70
N THR A 107 -13.38 -15.05 5.60
CA THR A 107 -12.02 -14.57 5.28
C THR A 107 -11.69 -13.31 6.06
N THR A 108 -10.52 -13.29 6.71
CA THR A 108 -9.95 -12.12 7.38
C THR A 108 -8.66 -11.64 6.72
N LEU A 109 -8.35 -12.20 5.54
CA LEU A 109 -7.12 -11.93 4.80
C LEU A 109 -6.99 -10.45 4.47
N TRP A 110 -5.78 -9.90 4.64
CA TRP A 110 -5.40 -8.52 4.37
C TRP A 110 -6.18 -7.43 5.13
N LYS A 111 -6.86 -7.82 6.20
CA LYS A 111 -7.60 -6.86 7.04
C LYS A 111 -6.75 -5.68 7.51
N PRO A 112 -5.48 -5.85 7.96
CA PRO A 112 -4.63 -4.71 8.33
C PRO A 112 -4.44 -3.71 7.19
N THR A 113 -4.20 -4.21 5.98
CA THR A 113 -4.00 -3.42 4.77
C THR A 113 -5.23 -2.57 4.45
N TYR A 114 -6.41 -3.19 4.40
CA TYR A 114 -7.64 -2.48 4.06
C TYR A 114 -8.02 -1.43 5.09
N LEU A 115 -7.85 -1.73 6.37
CA LEU A 115 -8.09 -0.74 7.43
C LEU A 115 -7.12 0.43 7.35
N ALA A 116 -5.85 0.20 7.00
CA ALA A 116 -4.89 1.29 6.82
C ALA A 116 -5.28 2.23 5.65
N TYR A 117 -5.69 1.66 4.51
CA TYR A 117 -6.13 2.49 3.37
C TYR A 117 -7.49 3.15 3.62
N LEU A 118 -8.41 2.53 4.38
CA LEU A 118 -9.62 3.19 4.87
C LEU A 118 -9.28 4.37 5.76
N ALA A 119 -8.33 4.22 6.69
CA ALA A 119 -7.88 5.31 7.56
C ALA A 119 -7.39 6.50 6.75
N LYS A 120 -6.55 6.25 5.74
CA LYS A 120 -6.07 7.29 4.82
C LYS A 120 -7.23 7.97 4.09
N ALA A 121 -8.14 7.20 3.50
CA ALA A 121 -9.26 7.73 2.74
C ALA A 121 -10.22 8.55 3.62
N HIS A 122 -10.53 8.08 4.84
CA HIS A 122 -11.36 8.84 5.80
C HIS A 122 -10.68 10.15 6.23
N ALA A 123 -9.35 10.13 6.48
CA ALA A 123 -8.61 11.34 6.83
C ALA A 123 -8.64 12.38 5.70
N GLU A 124 -8.50 11.95 4.44
CA GLU A 124 -8.61 12.83 3.27
C GLU A 124 -10.01 13.44 3.08
N LEU A 125 -11.05 12.76 3.59
CA LEU A 125 -12.43 13.27 3.60
C LEU A 125 -12.75 14.12 4.84
N GLY A 126 -11.79 14.36 5.74
CA GLY A 126 -12.02 15.06 6.99
C GLY A 126 -12.80 14.25 8.04
N GLN A 127 -12.98 12.95 7.84
CA GLN A 127 -13.69 12.03 8.73
C GLN A 127 -12.71 11.45 9.76
N PHE A 128 -12.20 12.31 10.64
CA PHE A 128 -11.05 12.00 11.48
C PHE A 128 -11.32 10.92 12.54
N ASP A 129 -12.52 10.86 13.10
CA ASP A 129 -12.87 9.82 14.08
C ASP A 129 -12.86 8.42 13.43
N GLU A 130 -13.38 8.32 12.20
CA GLU A 130 -13.33 7.08 11.42
C GLU A 130 -11.89 6.71 11.06
N ALA A 131 -11.09 7.70 10.67
CA ALA A 131 -9.68 7.49 10.34
C ALA A 131 -8.91 6.90 11.55
N LEU A 132 -9.11 7.46 12.74
CA LEU A 132 -8.46 6.98 13.96
C LEU A 132 -8.93 5.56 14.33
N ARG A 133 -10.24 5.27 14.26
CA ARG A 133 -10.76 3.90 14.47
C ARG A 133 -10.15 2.90 13.51
N CYS A 134 -10.00 3.26 12.25
CA CYS A 134 -9.38 2.42 11.25
C CYS A 134 -7.87 2.20 11.53
N VAL A 135 -7.14 3.24 11.98
CA VAL A 135 -5.74 3.10 12.40
C VAL A 135 -5.60 2.11 13.57
N GLU A 136 -6.41 2.28 14.62
CA GLU A 136 -6.39 1.39 15.79
C GLU A 136 -6.73 -0.05 15.40
N GLY A 137 -7.76 -0.21 14.57
CA GLY A 137 -8.15 -1.51 14.03
C GLY A 137 -7.05 -2.17 13.18
N ALA A 138 -6.33 -1.40 12.36
CA ALA A 138 -5.23 -1.89 11.54
C ALA A 138 -4.05 -2.37 12.41
N VAL A 139 -3.65 -1.57 13.41
CA VAL A 139 -2.58 -1.93 14.35
C VAL A 139 -2.94 -3.18 15.16
N THR A 140 -4.17 -3.25 15.68
CA THR A 140 -4.66 -4.44 16.40
C THR A 140 -4.66 -5.67 15.49
N ALA A 141 -5.12 -5.53 14.24
CA ALA A 141 -5.14 -6.63 13.29
C ALA A 141 -3.73 -7.14 12.95
N VAL A 142 -2.73 -6.26 12.79
CA VAL A 142 -1.31 -6.65 12.64
C VAL A 142 -0.83 -7.47 13.84
N GLN A 143 -1.22 -7.10 15.07
CA GLN A 143 -0.76 -7.78 16.27
C GLN A 143 -1.40 -9.17 16.44
N THR A 144 -2.64 -9.33 16.03
CA THR A 144 -3.46 -10.52 16.27
C THR A 144 -3.43 -11.53 15.12
N SER A 145 -3.35 -11.09 13.85
CA SER A 145 -3.49 -11.96 12.67
C SER A 145 -2.21 -12.65 12.22
N LYS A 146 -1.05 -12.28 12.73
CA LYS A 146 0.28 -12.69 12.23
C LYS A 146 0.58 -12.26 10.79
N GLU A 147 -0.27 -11.46 10.15
CA GLU A 147 -0.02 -10.86 8.83
C GLU A 147 0.96 -9.69 8.96
N LYS A 148 2.24 -9.97 8.74
CA LYS A 148 3.32 -9.00 9.00
C LYS A 148 3.82 -8.26 7.77
N TRP A 149 3.48 -8.71 6.58
CA TRP A 149 4.05 -8.19 5.33
C TRP A 149 3.75 -6.69 5.08
N HIS A 150 2.64 -6.18 5.62
CA HIS A 150 2.20 -4.78 5.47
C HIS A 150 2.36 -3.97 6.77
N GLU A 151 2.92 -4.53 7.83
CA GLU A 151 3.04 -3.90 9.15
C GLU A 151 3.75 -2.54 9.06
N ALA A 152 4.84 -2.44 8.29
CA ALA A 152 5.57 -1.20 8.11
C ALA A 152 4.69 -0.09 7.49
N ASP A 153 3.90 -0.42 6.46
CA ASP A 153 3.02 0.55 5.80
C ASP A 153 1.83 0.95 6.67
N VAL A 154 1.31 0.05 7.51
CA VAL A 154 0.28 0.38 8.52
C VAL A 154 0.77 1.49 9.44
N TYR A 155 1.98 1.37 10.00
CA TYR A 155 2.55 2.42 10.83
C TYR A 155 2.86 3.68 10.03
N ARG A 156 3.33 3.57 8.79
CA ARG A 156 3.57 4.73 7.92
C ARG A 156 2.28 5.50 7.66
N ILE A 157 1.18 4.82 7.33
CA ILE A 157 -0.13 5.46 7.12
C ILE A 157 -0.65 6.06 8.43
N ALA A 158 -0.46 5.41 9.58
CA ALA A 158 -0.82 5.98 10.88
C ALA A 158 -0.10 7.32 11.14
N GLY A 159 1.18 7.41 10.78
CA GLY A 159 1.93 8.67 10.85
C GLY A 159 1.37 9.74 9.90
N GLN A 160 1.01 9.36 8.67
CA GLN A 160 0.37 10.28 7.73
C GLN A 160 -0.97 10.80 8.26
N VAL A 161 -1.82 9.92 8.80
CA VAL A 161 -3.10 10.33 9.42
C VAL A 161 -2.88 11.30 10.57
N ALA A 162 -1.86 11.08 11.42
CA ALA A 162 -1.54 12.00 12.52
C ALA A 162 -1.19 13.41 12.04
N LEU A 163 -0.57 13.55 10.85
CA LEU A 163 -0.27 14.84 10.22
C LEU A 163 -1.49 15.49 9.55
N MET A 164 -2.50 14.70 9.18
CA MET A 164 -3.71 15.19 8.51
C MET A 164 -4.79 15.66 9.50
N MET A 165 -4.63 15.41 10.80
CA MET A 165 -5.57 15.83 11.83
C MET A 165 -5.73 17.35 11.87
N PRO A 166 -6.89 17.90 12.32
CA PRO A 166 -7.09 19.34 12.50
C PRO A 166 -6.02 20.03 13.37
N SER A 167 -5.45 19.28 14.31
CA SER A 167 -4.25 19.64 15.08
C SER A 167 -3.18 18.61 14.75
N PRO A 168 -2.31 18.86 13.76
CA PRO A 168 -1.28 17.91 13.35
C PRO A 168 -0.31 17.58 14.50
N ASP A 169 -0.11 16.28 14.75
CA ASP A 169 0.80 15.80 15.79
C ASP A 169 2.09 15.27 15.13
N ALA A 170 3.05 16.16 14.95
CA ALA A 170 4.33 15.86 14.33
C ALA A 170 5.15 14.84 15.17
N ALA A 171 5.07 14.88 16.49
CA ALA A 171 5.79 13.96 17.37
C ALA A 171 5.23 12.54 17.25
N LYS A 172 3.89 12.41 17.24
CA LYS A 172 3.21 11.14 17.03
C LYS A 172 3.49 10.59 15.63
N ALA A 173 3.48 11.44 14.61
CA ALA A 173 3.79 11.06 13.24
C ALA A 173 5.24 10.54 13.12
N GLU A 174 6.20 11.24 13.70
CA GLU A 174 7.61 10.82 13.74
C GLU A 174 7.76 9.46 14.42
N ALA A 175 7.13 9.26 15.58
CA ALA A 175 7.15 7.98 16.28
C ALA A 175 6.60 6.83 15.40
N HIS A 176 5.52 7.05 14.68
CA HIS A 176 4.96 6.08 13.75
C HIS A 176 5.88 5.81 12.55
N PHE A 177 6.51 6.83 11.96
CA PHE A 177 7.45 6.64 10.83
C PHE A 177 8.72 5.91 11.28
N LEU A 178 9.24 6.20 12.46
CA LEU A 178 10.37 5.47 13.05
C LEU A 178 10.02 4.01 13.31
N ARG A 179 8.81 3.72 13.78
CA ARG A 179 8.32 2.35 13.95
C ARG A 179 8.20 1.64 12.61
N ALA A 180 7.64 2.30 11.58
CA ALA A 180 7.54 1.77 10.23
C ALA A 180 8.93 1.39 9.67
N LEU A 181 9.92 2.28 9.85
CA LEU A 181 11.29 2.07 9.42
C LEU A 181 11.95 0.89 10.14
N ALA A 182 11.76 0.80 11.46
CA ALA A 182 12.30 -0.30 12.26
C ALA A 182 11.73 -1.65 11.82
N VAL A 183 10.42 -1.73 11.57
CA VAL A 183 9.74 -2.94 11.07
C VAL A 183 10.25 -3.30 9.68
N ALA A 184 10.33 -2.34 8.75
CA ALA A 184 10.81 -2.58 7.39
C ALA A 184 12.25 -3.13 7.39
N ARG A 185 13.13 -2.57 8.22
CA ARG A 185 14.52 -3.04 8.37
C ARG A 185 14.59 -4.44 8.97
N GLN A 186 13.81 -4.73 10.01
CA GLN A 186 13.72 -6.06 10.62
C GLN A 186 13.27 -7.11 9.61
N GLN A 187 12.35 -6.76 8.74
CA GLN A 187 11.80 -7.64 7.69
C GLN A 187 12.66 -7.66 6.43
N GLN A 188 13.72 -6.86 6.33
CA GLN A 188 14.50 -6.64 5.11
C GLN A 188 13.63 -6.20 3.91
N ALA A 189 12.53 -5.51 4.18
CA ALA A 189 11.55 -5.08 3.21
C ALA A 189 11.94 -3.71 2.63
N LYS A 190 12.84 -3.73 1.63
CA LYS A 190 13.49 -2.54 1.07
C LYS A 190 12.53 -1.50 0.51
N SER A 191 11.46 -1.92 -0.14
CA SER A 191 10.45 -0.98 -0.65
C SER A 191 9.67 -0.30 0.49
N TRP A 192 9.37 -1.02 1.58
CA TRP A 192 8.79 -0.40 2.77
C TRP A 192 9.79 0.50 3.49
N GLU A 193 11.08 0.11 3.55
CA GLU A 193 12.14 0.97 4.11
C GLU A 193 12.22 2.29 3.33
N LEU A 194 12.15 2.26 2.00
CA LEU A 194 12.15 3.45 1.16
C LEU A 194 10.94 4.36 1.45
N ARG A 195 9.73 3.81 1.49
CA ARG A 195 8.50 4.58 1.76
C ARG A 195 8.50 5.19 3.17
N ALA A 196 8.94 4.43 4.17
CA ALA A 196 9.05 4.94 5.54
C ALA A 196 10.10 6.05 5.63
N SER A 197 11.27 5.87 5.01
CA SER A 197 12.33 6.87 4.94
C SER A 197 11.88 8.14 4.24
N MET A 198 11.15 8.03 3.12
CA MET A 198 10.58 9.20 2.43
C MET A 198 9.58 9.97 3.30
N SER A 199 8.71 9.25 4.04
CA SER A 199 7.73 9.90 4.91
C SER A 199 8.40 10.65 6.04
N LEU A 200 9.41 10.05 6.67
CA LEU A 200 10.19 10.68 7.73
C LEU A 200 11.06 11.84 7.20
N ALA A 201 11.67 11.67 6.03
CA ALA A 201 12.46 12.71 5.40
C ALA A 201 11.64 13.95 5.03
N ARG A 202 10.40 13.77 4.54
CA ARG A 202 9.47 14.89 4.31
C ARG A 202 9.14 15.63 5.61
N LEU A 203 8.84 14.90 6.69
CA LEU A 203 8.58 15.49 8.00
C LEU A 203 9.79 16.28 8.50
N TRP A 204 10.99 15.72 8.41
CA TRP A 204 12.21 16.38 8.84
C TRP A 204 12.59 17.58 7.96
N ARG A 205 12.38 17.51 6.66
CA ARG A 205 12.52 18.67 5.75
C ARG A 205 11.64 19.83 6.21
N ASP A 206 10.37 19.55 6.50
CA ASP A 206 9.38 20.55 6.91
C ASP A 206 9.70 21.14 8.31
N GLN A 207 10.50 20.42 9.11
CA GLN A 207 11.07 20.90 10.40
C GLN A 207 12.43 21.62 10.25
N GLY A 208 12.94 21.81 9.03
CA GLY A 208 14.24 22.43 8.78
C GLY A 208 15.45 21.49 8.99
N LYS A 209 15.23 20.18 9.16
CA LYS A 209 16.28 19.16 9.34
C LYS A 209 16.63 18.49 7.99
N ALA A 210 16.96 19.33 6.98
CA ALA A 210 17.18 18.83 5.62
C ALA A 210 18.40 17.91 5.51
N ARG A 211 19.46 18.16 6.32
CA ARG A 211 20.65 17.31 6.31
C ARG A 211 20.34 15.91 6.83
N GLU A 212 19.68 15.80 7.98
CA GLU A 212 19.29 14.53 8.60
C GLU A 212 18.32 13.75 7.70
N ALA A 213 17.39 14.43 7.05
CA ALA A 213 16.48 13.84 6.08
C ALA A 213 17.24 13.24 4.88
N ARG A 214 18.26 13.93 4.36
CA ARG A 214 19.11 13.44 3.28
C ARG A 214 19.99 12.27 3.72
N GLU A 215 20.63 12.37 4.91
CA GLU A 215 21.45 11.30 5.48
C GLU A 215 20.64 10.01 5.71
N LEU A 216 19.35 10.11 6.01
CA LEU A 216 18.44 8.98 6.11
C LEU A 216 18.09 8.38 4.74
N LEU A 217 17.67 9.23 3.78
CA LEU A 217 17.04 8.75 2.53
C LEU A 217 18.08 8.32 1.49
N ALA A 218 19.22 9.02 1.38
CA ALA A 218 20.18 8.78 0.30
C ALA A 218 20.74 7.35 0.29
N PRO A 219 21.16 6.74 1.42
CA PRO A 219 21.67 5.37 1.41
C PRO A 219 20.57 4.33 1.10
N VAL A 220 19.31 4.59 1.49
CA VAL A 220 18.18 3.69 1.19
C VAL A 220 17.86 3.74 -0.31
N TYR A 221 17.82 4.94 -0.91
CA TYR A 221 17.63 5.10 -2.36
C TYR A 221 18.80 4.47 -3.15
N GLY A 222 20.04 4.69 -2.72
CA GLY A 222 21.24 4.17 -3.37
C GLY A 222 21.39 2.64 -3.31
N TRP A 223 20.57 1.95 -2.53
CA TRP A 223 20.53 0.48 -2.48
C TRP A 223 19.86 -0.12 -3.73
N PHE A 224 18.91 0.59 -4.34
CA PHE A 224 18.15 0.07 -5.48
C PHE A 224 19.00 0.03 -6.75
N THR A 225 18.86 -1.05 -7.52
CA THR A 225 19.56 -1.30 -8.78
C THR A 225 18.61 -1.34 -9.98
N GLU A 226 17.30 -1.32 -9.74
CA GLU A 226 16.25 -1.35 -10.76
C GLU A 226 15.01 -0.55 -10.28
N GLY A 227 14.00 -0.43 -11.13
CA GLY A 227 12.71 0.16 -10.79
C GLY A 227 12.69 1.68 -10.76
N PHE A 228 13.69 2.35 -11.35
CA PHE A 228 13.82 3.82 -11.32
C PHE A 228 12.69 4.54 -12.05
N ASP A 229 11.90 3.83 -12.83
CA ASP A 229 10.69 4.34 -13.46
C ASP A 229 9.42 4.19 -12.61
N THR A 230 9.49 3.46 -11.52
CA THR A 230 8.39 3.34 -10.58
C THR A 230 8.13 4.64 -9.81
N ARG A 231 6.91 4.79 -9.31
CA ARG A 231 6.50 5.98 -8.57
C ARG A 231 7.40 6.26 -7.36
N ASP A 232 7.67 5.24 -6.55
CA ASP A 232 8.41 5.41 -5.29
C ASP A 232 9.84 5.92 -5.54
N LEU A 233 10.55 5.35 -6.52
CA LEU A 233 11.93 5.76 -6.81
C LEU A 233 12.00 7.12 -7.50
N LYS A 234 11.00 7.47 -8.34
CA LYS A 234 10.89 8.85 -8.88
C LYS A 234 10.63 9.87 -7.77
N GLU A 235 9.72 9.58 -6.84
CA GLU A 235 9.45 10.46 -5.70
C GLU A 235 10.65 10.58 -4.75
N ALA A 236 11.36 9.48 -4.48
CA ALA A 236 12.56 9.50 -3.65
C ALA A 236 13.69 10.35 -4.29
N LYS A 237 13.89 10.20 -5.61
CA LYS A 237 14.86 11.01 -6.36
C LYS A 237 14.52 12.50 -6.32
N ALA A 238 13.24 12.83 -6.51
CA ALA A 238 12.78 14.22 -6.44
C ALA A 238 13.02 14.82 -5.05
N LEU A 239 12.64 14.07 -3.99
CA LEU A 239 12.86 14.50 -2.60
C LEU A 239 14.34 14.69 -2.28
N LEU A 240 15.22 13.80 -2.75
CA LEU A 240 16.68 13.98 -2.60
C LEU A 240 17.20 15.22 -3.30
N GLY A 241 16.60 15.61 -4.42
CA GLY A 241 16.89 16.88 -5.11
C GLY A 241 16.48 18.09 -4.28
N GLU A 242 15.32 18.04 -3.61
CA GLU A 242 14.85 19.12 -2.71
C GLU A 242 15.70 19.23 -1.43
N LEU A 243 16.33 18.13 -1.00
CA LEU A 243 17.19 18.06 0.17
C LEU A 243 18.68 18.36 -0.16
N ALA A 244 18.98 18.69 -1.41
CA ALA A 244 20.33 19.12 -1.77
C ALA A 244 20.67 20.47 -1.13
N PRO A 245 21.95 20.67 -0.69
CA PRO A 245 22.37 21.93 -0.08
C PRO A 245 22.35 23.07 -1.06
#